data_42fed98255a7e5eab10198f2bdf28421
#
_entry.id   42fed98255a7e5eab10198f2bdf28421
#
_cell.length_a   1.000
_cell.length_b   1.000
_cell.length_c   1.000
_cell.angle_alpha   90.00
_cell.angle_beta   90.00
_cell.angle_gamma   90.00
#
_symmetry.space_group_name_H-M   'P 1'
#
loop_
_entity.id
_entity.type
_entity.pdbx_description
1 polymer ?
#
loop_
_entity_poly.entity_id
_entity_poly.type
_entity_poly.pdbx_seq_one_letter_code
_entity_poly.pdbx_strand_id
1 'polypeptide(L)'
;MAKLVNQTKFAGQIRDKKLFIFGASDIRALFGVSAVAATSLLHRYKKRGFIVQAKRGLYVLSDFLPPDLYVANKLYSPSYVSLEFALSYYGIIPETVYEITSVTPKSTRRFETLGKIFSYRKIKKSAYTGYSLEKQGGLSFYIADAEKAFVDTNYLRLMNEQKPISRFNKEKINLEKALHYAKL
;
A
#
# COMPACT_ATOMS: atom_id res chain seq x y z
N MET A 1 22.83 -9.49 -29.04
CA MET A 1 22.53 -8.05 -28.90
C MET A 1 21.24 -7.90 -28.09
N ALA A 2 21.29 -7.26 -26.92
CA ALA A 2 20.07 -7.01 -26.12
C ALA A 2 19.17 -6.06 -26.92
N LYS A 3 18.01 -6.55 -27.36
CA LYS A 3 17.00 -5.74 -28.05
C LYS A 3 16.67 -4.53 -27.18
N LEU A 4 16.99 -3.33 -27.64
CA LEU A 4 16.63 -2.09 -26.94
C LEU A 4 15.10 -2.05 -26.79
N VAL A 5 14.64 -2.27 -25.57
CA VAL A 5 13.21 -2.11 -25.24
C VAL A 5 12.92 -0.62 -25.36
N ASN A 6 12.09 -0.22 -26.34
CA ASN A 6 11.67 1.19 -26.47
C ASN A 6 10.58 1.53 -25.43
N GLN A 7 10.38 2.82 -25.16
CA GLN A 7 9.45 3.30 -24.14
C GLN A 7 8.00 2.89 -24.43
N THR A 8 7.57 2.95 -25.68
CA THR A 8 6.19 2.58 -26.10
C THR A 8 5.92 1.10 -25.80
N LYS A 9 6.81 0.20 -26.22
CA LYS A 9 6.68 -1.23 -25.94
C LYS A 9 6.75 -1.52 -24.44
N PHE A 10 7.63 -0.81 -23.72
CA PHE A 10 7.73 -0.94 -22.26
C PHE A 10 6.43 -0.56 -21.57
N ALA A 11 5.91 0.65 -21.84
CA ALA A 11 4.65 1.11 -21.24
C ALA A 11 3.46 0.21 -21.61
N GLY A 12 3.36 -0.22 -22.87
CA GLY A 12 2.31 -1.14 -23.33
C GLY A 12 2.30 -2.42 -22.51
N GLN A 13 3.43 -3.11 -22.40
CA GLN A 13 3.53 -4.36 -21.64
C GLN A 13 3.27 -4.18 -20.14
N ILE A 14 3.73 -3.08 -19.53
CA ILE A 14 3.43 -2.74 -18.13
C ILE A 14 1.91 -2.60 -17.91
N ARG A 15 1.23 -1.90 -18.81
CA ARG A 15 -0.23 -1.70 -18.73
C ARG A 15 -1.02 -2.97 -19.00
N ASP A 16 -0.67 -3.72 -20.03
CA ASP A 16 -1.32 -4.99 -20.41
C ASP A 16 -1.26 -6.02 -19.27
N LYS A 17 -0.12 -6.08 -18.58
CA LYS A 17 0.07 -6.97 -17.42
C LYS A 17 -0.40 -6.38 -16.09
N LYS A 18 -0.97 -5.16 -16.09
CA LYS A 18 -1.40 -4.42 -14.89
C LYS A 18 -0.30 -4.30 -13.83
N LEU A 19 0.95 -4.20 -14.28
CA LEU A 19 2.13 -4.16 -13.43
C LEU A 19 2.50 -2.70 -13.12
N PHE A 20 1.59 -1.97 -12.47
CA PHE A 20 1.71 -0.53 -12.28
C PHE A 20 2.75 -0.11 -11.24
N ILE A 21 3.19 -1.04 -10.38
CA ILE A 21 4.40 -0.90 -9.55
C ILE A 21 5.32 -2.06 -9.87
N PHE A 22 6.54 -1.78 -10.27
CA PHE A 22 7.49 -2.76 -10.77
C PHE A 22 8.92 -2.50 -10.29
N GLY A 23 9.70 -3.57 -10.25
CA GLY A 23 11.13 -3.56 -9.97
C GLY A 23 11.94 -4.28 -11.03
N ALA A 24 13.25 -4.45 -10.79
CA ALA A 24 14.14 -5.11 -11.74
C ALA A 24 13.77 -6.58 -11.99
N SER A 25 13.24 -7.29 -10.97
CA SER A 25 12.75 -8.67 -11.12
C SER A 25 11.61 -8.78 -12.11
N ASP A 26 10.66 -7.84 -12.04
CA ASP A 26 9.49 -7.82 -12.91
C ASP A 26 9.89 -7.53 -14.35
N ILE A 27 10.82 -6.60 -14.54
CA ILE A 27 11.36 -6.27 -15.86
C ILE A 27 12.14 -7.44 -16.46
N ARG A 28 12.87 -8.18 -15.65
CA ARG A 28 13.56 -9.43 -16.09
C ARG A 28 12.54 -10.46 -16.57
N ALA A 29 11.51 -10.72 -15.79
CA ALA A 29 10.47 -11.68 -16.14
C ALA A 29 9.68 -11.26 -17.40
N LEU A 30 9.37 -9.97 -17.52
CA LEU A 30 8.55 -9.44 -18.61
C LEU A 30 9.28 -9.37 -19.95
N PHE A 31 10.57 -9.03 -19.95
CA PHE A 31 11.36 -8.77 -21.16
C PHE A 31 12.45 -9.82 -21.45
N GLY A 32 12.62 -10.81 -20.58
CA GLY A 32 13.65 -11.86 -20.74
C GLY A 32 15.08 -11.31 -20.71
N VAL A 33 15.32 -10.21 -19.98
CA VAL A 33 16.65 -9.57 -19.91
C VAL A 33 17.40 -9.96 -18.65
N SER A 34 18.74 -9.78 -18.66
CA SER A 34 19.59 -10.03 -17.49
C SER A 34 19.30 -9.03 -16.35
N ALA A 35 19.71 -9.35 -15.12
CA ALA A 35 19.57 -8.46 -13.96
C ALA A 35 20.26 -7.10 -14.19
N VAL A 36 21.45 -7.12 -14.77
CA VAL A 36 22.22 -5.91 -15.10
C VAL A 36 21.48 -5.08 -16.14
N ALA A 37 20.96 -5.70 -17.21
CA ALA A 37 20.21 -5.01 -18.25
C ALA A 37 18.91 -4.38 -17.71
N ALA A 38 18.16 -5.10 -16.85
CA ALA A 38 16.95 -4.58 -16.22
C ALA A 38 17.26 -3.36 -15.33
N THR A 39 18.28 -3.45 -14.48
CA THR A 39 18.68 -2.33 -13.60
C THR A 39 19.13 -1.12 -14.42
N SER A 40 19.95 -1.33 -15.45
CA SER A 40 20.43 -0.26 -16.35
C SER A 40 19.27 0.39 -17.12
N LEU A 41 18.28 -0.40 -17.55
CA LEU A 41 17.08 0.11 -18.23
C LEU A 41 16.27 1.01 -17.28
N LEU A 42 16.00 0.56 -16.06
CA LEU A 42 15.26 1.33 -15.05
C LEU A 42 16.00 2.62 -14.69
N HIS A 43 17.32 2.56 -14.49
CA HIS A 43 18.12 3.76 -14.22
C HIS A 43 18.02 4.79 -15.36
N ARG A 44 18.16 4.34 -16.61
CA ARG A 44 18.05 5.19 -17.79
C ARG A 44 16.65 5.82 -17.93
N TYR A 45 15.59 5.04 -17.69
CA TYR A 45 14.22 5.52 -17.77
C TYR A 45 13.88 6.49 -16.63
N LYS A 46 14.37 6.25 -15.42
CA LYS A 46 14.28 7.22 -14.31
C LYS A 46 14.98 8.54 -14.67
N LYS A 47 16.22 8.48 -15.18
CA LYS A 47 16.97 9.69 -15.59
C LYS A 47 16.25 10.50 -16.67
N ARG A 48 15.49 9.86 -17.55
CA ARG A 48 14.67 10.50 -18.59
C ARG A 48 13.29 10.97 -18.11
N GLY A 49 12.94 10.78 -16.83
CA GLY A 49 11.63 11.12 -16.31
C GLY A 49 10.48 10.23 -16.80
N PHE A 50 10.79 9.14 -17.50
CA PHE A 50 9.77 8.21 -18.03
C PHE A 50 9.15 7.32 -16.95
N ILE A 51 9.91 7.05 -15.88
CA ILE A 51 9.44 6.37 -14.68
C ILE A 51 9.82 7.18 -13.43
N VAL A 52 8.99 7.08 -12.40
CA VAL A 52 9.24 7.68 -11.08
C VAL A 52 9.58 6.58 -10.09
N GLN A 53 10.56 6.82 -9.24
CA GLN A 53 10.92 5.90 -8.18
C GLN A 53 10.00 6.07 -6.98
N ALA A 54 9.13 5.10 -6.71
CA ALA A 54 8.26 5.10 -5.54
C ALA A 54 9.03 4.80 -4.24
N LYS A 55 9.99 3.87 -4.31
CA LYS A 55 11.03 3.65 -3.28
C LYS A 55 12.23 2.95 -3.93
N ARG A 56 13.30 2.72 -3.17
CA ARG A 56 14.46 1.97 -3.67
C ARG A 56 14.03 0.62 -4.23
N GLY A 57 14.26 0.42 -5.54
CA GLY A 57 13.95 -0.82 -6.26
C GLY A 57 12.51 -0.94 -6.76
N LEU A 58 11.63 0.02 -6.48
CA LEU A 58 10.25 0.05 -7.01
C LEU A 58 9.98 1.35 -7.77
N TYR A 59 9.32 1.22 -8.90
CA TYR A 59 9.04 2.30 -9.85
C TYR A 59 7.60 2.24 -10.34
N VAL A 60 7.11 3.39 -10.82
CA VAL A 60 5.84 3.56 -11.54
C VAL A 60 6.09 4.30 -12.84
N LEU A 61 5.18 4.18 -13.82
CA LEU A 61 5.19 5.05 -14.99
C LEU A 61 4.89 6.49 -14.57
N SER A 62 5.57 7.48 -15.18
CA SER A 62 5.35 8.90 -14.84
C SER A 62 4.00 9.44 -15.31
N ASP A 63 3.43 8.83 -16.36
CA ASP A 63 2.16 9.20 -16.97
C ASP A 63 0.95 8.44 -16.38
N PHE A 64 1.17 7.55 -15.43
CA PHE A 64 0.12 6.79 -14.76
C PHE A 64 0.48 6.48 -13.30
N LEU A 65 -0.19 7.16 -12.38
CA LEU A 65 -0.10 6.85 -10.96
C LEU A 65 -1.22 5.86 -10.58
N PRO A 66 -0.88 4.67 -10.07
CA PRO A 66 -1.89 3.72 -9.62
C PRO A 66 -2.61 4.24 -8.35
N PRO A 67 -3.81 3.72 -8.03
CA PRO A 67 -4.54 4.09 -6.83
C PRO A 67 -3.71 3.98 -5.56
N ASP A 68 -3.86 4.94 -4.65
CA ASP A 68 -3.05 5.06 -3.43
C ASP A 68 -3.07 3.80 -2.56
N LEU A 69 -4.22 3.11 -2.46
CA LEU A 69 -4.38 1.91 -1.64
C LEU A 69 -3.61 0.71 -2.23
N TYR A 70 -3.58 0.60 -3.57
CA TYR A 70 -2.72 -0.37 -4.26
C TYR A 70 -1.23 -0.05 -4.01
N VAL A 71 -0.86 1.23 -4.10
CA VAL A 71 0.52 1.70 -3.81
C VAL A 71 0.91 1.32 -2.40
N ALA A 72 0.05 1.59 -1.40
CA ALA A 72 0.31 1.29 0.01
C ALA A 72 0.71 -0.18 0.21
N ASN A 73 -0.07 -1.12 -0.33
CA ASN A 73 0.25 -2.55 -0.17
C ASN A 73 1.53 -2.98 -0.90
N LYS A 74 1.86 -2.35 -2.02
CA LYS A 74 3.07 -2.67 -2.80
C LYS A 74 4.33 -2.04 -2.23
N LEU A 75 4.22 -0.87 -1.62
CA LEU A 75 5.37 -0.20 -1.00
C LEU A 75 5.96 -1.02 0.15
N TYR A 76 5.14 -1.64 0.99
CA TYR A 76 5.64 -2.39 2.14
C TYR A 76 4.77 -3.61 2.45
N SER A 77 5.11 -4.75 1.85
CA SER A 77 4.38 -6.01 1.99
C SER A 77 5.10 -6.97 2.98
N PRO A 78 4.37 -7.77 3.78
CA PRO A 78 2.92 -7.78 3.89
C PRO A 78 2.39 -6.60 4.72
N SER A 79 1.29 -6.03 4.29
CA SER A 79 0.54 -4.99 4.99
C SER A 79 -0.90 -4.93 4.49
N TYR A 80 -1.79 -4.37 5.26
CA TYR A 80 -3.11 -3.95 4.83
C TYR A 80 -3.40 -2.53 5.30
N VAL A 81 -4.20 -1.78 4.55
CA VAL A 81 -4.65 -0.44 4.94
C VAL A 81 -5.54 -0.56 6.16
N SER A 82 -5.31 0.27 7.18
CA SER A 82 -6.00 0.21 8.46
C SER A 82 -5.92 1.57 9.16
N LEU A 83 -6.24 1.59 10.45
CA LEU A 83 -6.14 2.75 11.32
C LEU A 83 -7.04 3.89 10.85
N GLU A 84 -6.62 5.13 11.12
CA GLU A 84 -7.42 6.31 10.85
C GLU A 84 -7.85 6.43 9.39
N PHE A 85 -6.99 6.02 8.44
CA PHE A 85 -7.35 6.05 7.02
C PHE A 85 -8.53 5.11 6.72
N ALA A 86 -8.49 3.87 7.21
CA ALA A 86 -9.59 2.92 7.00
C ALA A 86 -10.87 3.37 7.73
N LEU A 87 -10.76 3.94 8.93
CA LEU A 87 -11.89 4.50 9.64
C LEU A 87 -12.56 5.65 8.87
N SER A 88 -11.76 6.54 8.28
CA SER A 88 -12.24 7.61 7.41
C SER A 88 -12.86 7.05 6.11
N TYR A 89 -12.23 6.04 5.50
CA TYR A 89 -12.71 5.37 4.29
C TYR A 89 -14.13 4.77 4.47
N TYR A 90 -14.39 4.16 5.64
CA TYR A 90 -15.73 3.65 5.99
C TYR A 90 -16.66 4.72 6.56
N GLY A 91 -16.20 5.97 6.74
CA GLY A 91 -16.96 7.05 7.36
C GLY A 91 -17.32 6.77 8.81
N ILE A 92 -16.45 6.05 9.52
CA ILE A 92 -16.59 5.78 10.96
C ILE A 92 -16.19 7.00 11.77
N ILE A 93 -15.11 7.68 11.36
CA ILE A 93 -14.70 8.97 11.92
C ILE A 93 -15.04 10.09 10.92
N PRO A 94 -15.40 11.29 11.41
CA PRO A 94 -15.76 12.41 10.54
C PRO A 94 -14.55 13.09 9.90
N GLU A 95 -13.35 12.84 10.40
CA GLU A 95 -12.12 13.47 9.94
C GLU A 95 -11.70 12.91 8.58
N THR A 96 -11.29 13.80 7.67
CA THR A 96 -10.62 13.41 6.41
C THR A 96 -9.14 13.12 6.69
N VAL A 97 -8.70 11.92 6.34
CA VAL A 97 -7.32 11.47 6.58
C VAL A 97 -6.56 11.44 5.27
N TYR A 98 -5.47 12.19 5.16
CA TYR A 98 -4.63 12.28 3.95
C TYR A 98 -3.45 11.30 3.95
N GLU A 99 -2.95 10.95 5.13
CA GLU A 99 -1.90 9.95 5.28
C GLU A 99 -2.50 8.54 5.14
N ILE A 100 -1.99 7.77 4.19
CA ILE A 100 -2.44 6.38 4.00
C ILE A 100 -1.78 5.51 5.06
N THR A 101 -2.55 5.19 6.10
CA THR A 101 -2.10 4.40 7.23
C THR A 101 -2.34 2.91 7.01
N SER A 102 -1.39 2.09 7.38
CA SER A 102 -1.43 0.63 7.24
C SER A 102 -0.85 -0.06 8.47
N VAL A 103 -1.17 -1.33 8.66
CA VAL A 103 -0.52 -2.17 9.65
C VAL A 103 0.26 -3.31 8.99
N THR A 104 1.27 -3.79 9.69
CA THR A 104 2.20 -4.81 9.20
C THR A 104 2.75 -5.64 10.38
N PRO A 105 3.08 -6.92 10.20
CA PRO A 105 3.82 -7.69 11.20
C PRO A 105 5.32 -7.36 11.23
N LYS A 106 5.80 -6.54 10.27
CA LYS A 106 7.19 -6.06 10.17
C LYS A 106 7.41 -4.79 10.99
N SER A 107 8.62 -4.24 10.93
CA SER A 107 8.97 -2.98 11.60
C SER A 107 8.14 -1.80 11.08
N THR A 108 7.83 -0.85 11.95
CA THR A 108 7.22 0.44 11.60
C THR A 108 8.05 1.16 10.54
N ARG A 109 7.38 1.71 9.52
CA ARG A 109 7.99 2.46 8.42
C ARG A 109 7.10 3.62 8.00
N ARG A 110 7.72 4.62 7.40
CA ARG A 110 7.05 5.76 6.78
C ARG A 110 7.74 6.08 5.46
N PHE A 111 6.95 6.31 4.42
CA PHE A 111 7.43 6.73 3.10
C PHE A 111 6.69 8.00 2.70
N GLU A 112 7.43 8.97 2.21
CA GLU A 112 6.90 10.15 1.56
C GLU A 112 7.29 10.06 0.09
N THR A 113 6.31 9.79 -0.77
CA THR A 113 6.55 9.48 -2.18
C THR A 113 5.28 9.65 -3.00
N LEU A 114 5.42 9.87 -4.30
CA LEU A 114 4.30 10.06 -5.24
C LEU A 114 3.30 11.13 -4.79
N GLY A 115 3.79 12.17 -4.09
CA GLY A 115 2.96 13.24 -3.53
C GLY A 115 2.10 12.85 -2.34
N LYS A 116 2.35 11.70 -1.72
CA LYS A 116 1.58 11.15 -0.60
C LYS A 116 2.48 10.66 0.53
N ILE A 117 1.88 10.49 1.69
CA ILE A 117 2.51 9.91 2.88
C ILE A 117 1.88 8.54 3.12
N PHE A 118 2.73 7.52 3.24
CA PHE A 118 2.35 6.14 3.55
C PHE A 118 3.02 5.72 4.84
N SER A 119 2.26 5.38 5.85
CA SER A 119 2.80 4.89 7.13
C SER A 119 2.35 3.48 7.44
N TYR A 120 3.23 2.75 8.10
CA TYR A 120 3.06 1.34 8.45
C TYR A 120 3.39 1.17 9.91
N ARG A 121 2.43 0.73 10.69
CA ARG A 121 2.56 0.46 12.12
C ARG A 121 2.69 -1.03 12.35
N LYS A 122 3.65 -1.40 13.21
CA LYS A 122 3.84 -2.81 13.58
C LYS A 122 2.72 -3.25 14.53
N ILE A 123 2.15 -4.44 14.24
CA ILE A 123 1.26 -5.16 15.16
C ILE A 123 1.79 -6.58 15.40
N LYS A 124 1.26 -7.28 16.41
CA LYS A 124 1.57 -8.69 16.66
C LYS A 124 1.16 -9.55 15.48
N LYS A 125 1.91 -10.63 15.20
CA LYS A 125 1.56 -11.57 14.12
C LYS A 125 0.21 -12.24 14.33
N SER A 126 -0.16 -12.57 15.56
CA SER A 126 -1.46 -13.16 15.92
C SER A 126 -2.63 -12.21 15.57
N ALA A 127 -2.42 -10.90 15.70
CA ALA A 127 -3.41 -9.89 15.38
C ALA A 127 -3.42 -9.49 13.88
N TYR A 128 -2.52 -10.04 13.05
CA TYR A 128 -2.45 -9.74 11.60
C TYR A 128 -3.52 -10.54 10.83
N THR A 129 -4.77 -10.14 10.99
CA THR A 129 -6.00 -10.73 10.41
C THR A 129 -7.09 -9.67 10.29
N GLY A 130 -8.30 -10.05 9.86
CA GLY A 130 -9.45 -9.15 9.80
C GLY A 130 -9.38 -8.13 8.66
N TYR A 131 -8.79 -8.52 7.53
CA TYR A 131 -8.71 -7.72 6.31
C TYR A 131 -9.20 -8.52 5.11
N SER A 132 -9.68 -7.82 4.11
CA SER A 132 -10.19 -8.39 2.86
C SER A 132 -9.45 -7.82 1.66
N LEU A 133 -9.58 -8.52 0.52
CA LEU A 133 -9.08 -8.05 -0.76
C LEU A 133 -10.18 -7.25 -1.46
N GLU A 134 -9.97 -5.97 -1.61
CA GLU A 134 -10.85 -5.07 -2.35
C GLU A 134 -10.24 -4.63 -3.68
N LYS A 135 -11.04 -3.98 -4.54
CA LYS A 135 -10.62 -3.51 -5.86
C LYS A 135 -10.96 -2.04 -6.07
N GLN A 136 -10.02 -1.30 -6.62
CA GLN A 136 -10.21 0.08 -7.07
C GLN A 136 -9.53 0.26 -8.43
N GLY A 137 -10.27 0.73 -9.44
CA GLY A 137 -9.73 0.88 -10.81
C GLY A 137 -9.20 -0.42 -11.41
N GLY A 138 -9.79 -1.58 -11.03
CA GLY A 138 -9.35 -2.90 -11.49
C GLY A 138 -8.07 -3.43 -10.82
N LEU A 139 -7.53 -2.72 -9.83
CA LEU A 139 -6.37 -3.14 -9.03
C LEU A 139 -6.81 -3.54 -7.62
N SER A 140 -6.23 -4.64 -7.14
CA SER A 140 -6.58 -5.20 -5.83
C SER A 140 -5.65 -4.70 -4.73
N PHE A 141 -6.24 -4.43 -3.57
CA PHE A 141 -5.51 -4.03 -2.36
C PHE A 141 -6.15 -4.67 -1.12
N TYR A 142 -5.36 -4.84 -0.06
CA TYR A 142 -5.83 -5.33 1.23
C TYR A 142 -6.19 -4.16 2.13
N ILE A 143 -7.37 -4.22 2.74
CA ILE A 143 -7.85 -3.24 3.72
C ILE A 143 -8.52 -3.97 4.89
N ALA A 144 -8.30 -3.49 6.11
CA ALA A 144 -9.00 -3.95 7.29
C ALA A 144 -10.51 -3.76 7.12
N ASP A 145 -11.32 -4.65 7.68
CA ASP A 145 -12.73 -4.32 7.88
C ASP A 145 -12.91 -3.21 8.94
N ALA A 146 -14.11 -2.67 9.04
CA ALA A 146 -14.44 -1.54 9.92
C ALA A 146 -14.04 -1.78 11.37
N GLU A 147 -14.41 -2.95 11.91
CA GLU A 147 -14.15 -3.35 13.29
C GLU A 147 -12.67 -3.57 13.54
N LYS A 148 -11.98 -4.20 12.58
CA LYS A 148 -10.53 -4.41 12.68
C LYS A 148 -9.77 -3.09 12.66
N ALA A 149 -10.12 -2.17 11.76
CA ALA A 149 -9.51 -0.84 11.72
C ALA A 149 -9.71 -0.09 13.05
N PHE A 150 -10.91 -0.20 13.64
CA PHE A 150 -11.22 0.40 14.93
C PHE A 150 -10.38 -0.21 16.06
N VAL A 151 -10.25 -1.53 16.11
CA VAL A 151 -9.45 -2.23 17.13
C VAL A 151 -7.96 -1.91 16.94
N ASP A 152 -7.42 -1.97 15.73
CA ASP A 152 -6.02 -1.64 15.44
C ASP A 152 -5.68 -0.22 15.89
N THR A 153 -6.56 0.74 15.60
CA THR A 153 -6.36 2.13 15.99
C THR A 153 -6.32 2.30 17.50
N ASN A 154 -7.32 1.75 18.22
CA ASN A 154 -7.38 1.87 19.67
C ASN A 154 -6.24 1.13 20.36
N TYR A 155 -5.86 -0.03 19.87
CA TYR A 155 -4.70 -0.78 20.36
C TYR A 155 -3.42 0.05 20.29
N LEU A 156 -3.11 0.63 19.13
CA LEU A 156 -1.89 1.43 18.96
C LEU A 156 -1.94 2.75 19.75
N ARG A 157 -3.11 3.35 19.91
CA ARG A 157 -3.27 4.54 20.75
C ARG A 157 -2.98 4.21 22.22
N LEU A 158 -3.54 3.12 22.74
CA LEU A 158 -3.29 2.66 24.12
C LEU A 158 -1.82 2.30 24.33
N MET A 159 -1.18 1.62 23.38
CA MET A 159 0.26 1.33 23.43
C MET A 159 1.16 2.57 23.47
N ASN A 160 0.66 3.71 22.98
CA ASN A 160 1.34 5.01 23.00
C ASN A 160 0.76 5.94 24.10
N GLU A 161 0.10 5.39 25.13
CA GLU A 161 -0.47 6.11 26.25
C GLU A 161 -1.50 7.18 25.85
N GLN A 162 -2.12 6.99 24.68
CA GLN A 162 -3.16 7.90 24.18
C GLN A 162 -4.55 7.35 24.52
N LYS A 163 -5.52 8.26 24.71
CA LYS A 163 -6.92 7.87 24.91
C LYS A 163 -7.49 7.20 23.66
N PRO A 164 -8.36 6.19 23.81
CA PRO A 164 -9.10 5.62 22.68
C PRO A 164 -9.87 6.69 21.90
N ILE A 165 -10.24 6.36 20.66
CA ILE A 165 -11.10 7.22 19.85
C ILE A 165 -12.45 7.38 20.57
N SER A 166 -12.87 8.60 20.82
CA SER A 166 -14.14 8.94 21.48
C SER A 166 -15.21 9.43 20.49
N ARG A 167 -14.80 10.00 19.35
CA ARG A 167 -15.70 10.53 18.33
C ARG A 167 -15.74 9.61 17.12
N PHE A 168 -16.79 8.79 17.03
CA PHE A 168 -16.99 7.87 15.92
C PHE A 168 -18.46 7.49 15.78
N ASN A 169 -18.87 7.05 14.59
CA ASN A 169 -20.22 6.55 14.34
C ASN A 169 -20.34 5.11 14.86
N LYS A 170 -21.01 4.94 16.00
CA LYS A 170 -21.21 3.63 16.65
C LYS A 170 -22.04 2.66 15.83
N GLU A 171 -22.97 3.16 15.02
CA GLU A 171 -23.86 2.33 14.20
C GLU A 171 -23.13 1.57 13.08
N LYS A 172 -21.94 2.04 12.74
CA LYS A 172 -21.06 1.42 11.71
C LYS A 172 -20.09 0.38 12.26
N ILE A 173 -20.14 0.08 13.55
CA ILE A 173 -19.26 -0.87 14.22
C ILE A 173 -20.07 -1.99 14.86
N ASN A 174 -19.82 -3.21 14.47
CA ASN A 174 -20.29 -4.39 15.17
C ASN A 174 -19.41 -4.64 16.39
N LEU A 175 -19.94 -4.37 17.59
CA LEU A 175 -19.18 -4.47 18.85
C LEU A 175 -18.74 -5.91 19.16
N GLU A 176 -19.54 -6.92 18.85
CA GLU A 176 -19.18 -8.33 19.08
C GLU A 176 -17.98 -8.72 18.24
N LYS A 177 -17.98 -8.33 16.95
CA LYS A 177 -16.86 -8.57 16.04
C LYS A 177 -15.60 -7.77 16.46
N ALA A 178 -15.78 -6.53 16.90
CA ALA A 178 -14.67 -5.73 17.44
C ALA A 178 -14.06 -6.38 18.70
N LEU A 179 -14.88 -6.87 19.63
CA LEU A 179 -14.42 -7.60 20.81
C LEU A 179 -13.68 -8.91 20.45
N HIS A 180 -14.11 -9.61 19.41
CA HIS A 180 -13.38 -10.77 18.91
C HIS A 180 -11.96 -10.40 18.49
N TYR A 181 -11.80 -9.34 17.70
CA TYR A 181 -10.46 -8.88 17.28
C TYR A 181 -9.61 -8.35 18.45
N ALA A 182 -10.22 -7.74 19.45
CA ALA A 182 -9.50 -7.22 20.62
C ALA A 182 -8.89 -8.32 21.52
N LYS A 183 -9.33 -9.56 21.37
CA LYS A 183 -8.81 -10.72 22.12
C LYS A 183 -7.56 -11.37 21.46
N LEU A 184 -7.21 -10.99 20.23
CA LEU A 184 -6.06 -11.51 19.48
C LEU A 184 -4.75 -10.80 19.85
#